data_af6e031f2861a46aa7387b02f417d7bc
#
_entry.id   af6e031f2861a46aa7387b02f417d7bc
#
_cell.length_a   1.000
_cell.length_b   1.000
_cell.length_c   1.000
_cell.angle_alpha   90.00
_cell.angle_beta   90.00
_cell.angle_gamma   90.00
#
_symmetry.space_group_name_H-M   'P 1'
#
loop_
_entity.id
_entity.type
_entity.pdbx_description
1 polymer ?
#
loop_
_entity_poly.entity_id
_entity_poly.type
_entity_poly.pdbx_seq_one_letter_code
_entity_poly.pdbx_strand_id
1 'polypeptide(L)'
;MAVNKEDIKKLREAQSVAEFPVQGLRTNQDGAIKANSITNVSLILQRDPLLAGKIAFNEFTYEIELLQDLPELMLEKGPIDDDYPPALLGYIESKYGVMFADRLLQGALVNTARKNVFNPVLDYFEDCYANWDGKIRADDFLPDFLGVERSAVTALQTRLFFTGAVAKAYKPEMKFDYVLDLVGGQGAGKTTLLKKVSNGWYTDQFTDFENKDNYANMLRALIINDDEMTATNNSSFEVLKKFISSEVMEYRKPYGRSTVRRAKSFVMARTTNEVTYLKDKTGERRFMPNMVNKSLQKYSPVTDLTQDYVDQLWGEFTAYYRDKNFSFQLDEEQEELLNQNRQSFMYIDAEEEAIEVALQTWNDDFITSSDIGDRIGAGDLVNNRRVAKKIKYVMDNRKDWAPSHRKFGKATRRGYRRLQ
;
A
#
# COMPACT_ATOMS: atom_id res chain seq x y z
N MET A 1 -10.31 16.53 72.99
CA MET A 1 -11.71 16.21 72.60
C MET A 1 -11.65 14.99 71.72
N ALA A 2 -12.20 13.86 72.16
CA ALA A 2 -12.25 12.65 71.33
C ALA A 2 -13.35 12.83 70.30
N VAL A 3 -13.01 12.75 69.01
CA VAL A 3 -13.98 12.79 67.92
C VAL A 3 -14.85 11.55 68.05
N ASN A 4 -16.18 11.75 68.15
CA ASN A 4 -17.13 10.69 68.34
C ASN A 4 -17.20 9.79 67.07
N LYS A 5 -17.25 8.47 67.27
CA LYS A 5 -17.36 7.50 66.17
C LYS A 5 -18.61 7.75 65.26
N GLU A 6 -19.65 8.32 65.85
CA GLU A 6 -20.87 8.71 65.11
C GLU A 6 -20.65 9.92 64.18
N ASP A 7 -19.84 10.88 64.58
CA ASP A 7 -19.49 12.03 63.73
C ASP A 7 -18.56 11.63 62.58
N ILE A 8 -17.68 10.68 62.82
CA ILE A 8 -16.86 10.07 61.76
C ILE A 8 -17.72 9.26 60.80
N LYS A 9 -18.77 8.58 61.32
CA LYS A 9 -19.73 7.84 60.48
C LYS A 9 -20.58 8.78 59.65
N LYS A 10 -21.08 9.88 60.23
CA LYS A 10 -21.84 10.93 59.51
C LYS A 10 -20.99 11.68 58.47
N LEU A 11 -19.74 11.96 58.79
CA LEU A 11 -18.78 12.53 57.80
C LEU A 11 -18.47 11.56 56.65
N ARG A 12 -18.36 10.27 56.93
CA ARG A 12 -18.20 9.23 55.92
C ARG A 12 -19.47 9.03 55.08
N GLU A 13 -20.64 9.08 55.70
CA GLU A 13 -21.94 9.01 55.02
C GLU A 13 -22.19 10.28 54.16
N ALA A 14 -21.78 11.46 54.62
CA ALA A 14 -21.85 12.69 53.84
C ALA A 14 -20.84 12.74 52.67
N GLN A 15 -19.71 12.06 52.81
CA GLN A 15 -18.76 11.87 51.72
C GLN A 15 -19.17 10.73 50.76
N SER A 16 -20.13 9.86 51.12
CA SER A 16 -20.53 8.70 50.31
C SER A 16 -21.59 9.01 49.25
N VAL A 17 -22.03 10.25 49.10
CA VAL A 17 -22.92 10.67 48.00
C VAL A 17 -22.22 11.72 47.13
N ALA A 18 -20.98 11.47 46.81
CA ALA A 18 -20.40 12.09 45.60
C ALA A 18 -21.14 11.43 44.43
N GLU A 19 -22.10 12.12 43.82
CA GLU A 19 -22.69 11.71 42.54
C GLU A 19 -21.54 11.69 41.51
N PHE A 20 -21.00 10.50 41.28
CA PHE A 20 -20.04 10.33 40.19
C PHE A 20 -20.76 10.67 38.88
N PRO A 21 -20.12 11.40 37.97
CA PRO A 21 -20.71 11.76 36.67
C PRO A 21 -21.14 10.54 35.84
N VAL A 22 -20.64 9.34 36.20
CA VAL A 22 -20.95 8.07 35.53
C VAL A 22 -21.66 7.14 36.49
N GLN A 23 -22.90 6.76 36.17
CA GLN A 23 -23.69 5.81 36.96
C GLN A 23 -23.32 4.35 36.65
N GLY A 24 -23.54 3.45 37.64
CA GLY A 24 -23.34 2.00 37.47
C GLY A 24 -21.90 1.53 37.71
N LEU A 25 -21.06 2.39 38.28
CA LEU A 25 -19.71 1.99 38.70
C LEU A 25 -19.78 0.97 39.85
N ARG A 26 -18.98 -0.08 39.75
CA ARG A 26 -18.82 -1.09 40.81
C ARG A 26 -18.04 -0.50 41.96
N THR A 27 -18.56 -0.60 43.18
CA THR A 27 -17.95 -0.10 44.41
C THR A 27 -17.54 -1.23 45.36
N ASN A 28 -16.68 -0.94 46.29
CA ASN A 28 -16.39 -1.74 47.48
C ASN A 28 -17.51 -1.59 48.51
N GLN A 29 -17.40 -2.34 49.62
CA GLN A 29 -18.34 -2.23 50.74
C GLN A 29 -18.35 -0.82 51.37
N ASP A 30 -17.25 -0.10 51.26
CA ASP A 30 -17.12 1.27 51.78
C ASP A 30 -17.58 2.36 50.79
N GLY A 31 -18.17 1.98 49.64
CA GLY A 31 -18.64 2.91 48.62
C GLY A 31 -17.53 3.40 47.64
N ALA A 32 -16.28 3.07 47.87
CA ALA A 32 -15.17 3.46 46.97
C ALA A 32 -15.23 2.67 45.66
N ILE A 33 -14.87 3.33 44.53
CA ILE A 33 -14.81 2.70 43.21
C ILE A 33 -13.76 1.57 43.21
N LYS A 34 -14.10 0.38 42.69
CA LYS A 34 -13.16 -0.75 42.56
C LYS A 34 -12.09 -0.45 41.55
N ALA A 35 -10.85 -0.26 42.01
CA ALA A 35 -9.67 0.03 41.18
C ALA A 35 -9.23 -1.13 40.28
N ASN A 36 -9.62 -2.38 40.58
CA ASN A 36 -9.27 -3.57 39.79
C ASN A 36 -10.37 -4.00 38.81
N SER A 37 -11.31 -3.11 38.47
CA SER A 37 -12.42 -3.41 37.58
C SER A 37 -12.27 -2.78 36.20
N ILE A 38 -11.97 -3.60 35.19
CA ILE A 38 -11.96 -3.18 33.77
C ILE A 38 -13.33 -2.63 33.32
N THR A 39 -14.43 -3.14 33.93
CA THR A 39 -15.78 -2.65 33.66
C THR A 39 -15.94 -1.19 34.07
N ASN A 40 -15.37 -0.78 35.23
CA ASN A 40 -15.41 0.60 35.65
C ASN A 40 -14.68 1.53 34.70
N VAL A 41 -13.46 1.14 34.28
CA VAL A 41 -12.70 1.91 33.28
C VAL A 41 -13.48 2.02 31.99
N SER A 42 -14.03 0.91 31.47
CA SER A 42 -14.84 0.93 30.24
C SER A 42 -16.09 1.79 30.35
N LEU A 43 -16.77 1.79 31.51
CA LEU A 43 -17.95 2.66 31.76
C LEU A 43 -17.56 4.13 31.79
N ILE A 44 -16.42 4.47 32.39
CA ILE A 44 -15.90 5.85 32.41
C ILE A 44 -15.60 6.28 30.98
N LEU A 45 -14.81 5.51 30.20
CA LEU A 45 -14.47 5.84 28.81
C LEU A 45 -15.72 6.01 27.91
N GLN A 46 -16.80 5.26 28.20
CA GLN A 46 -18.02 5.27 27.37
C GLN A 46 -19.04 6.33 27.79
N ARG A 47 -19.02 6.80 29.05
CA ARG A 47 -20.11 7.63 29.61
C ARG A 47 -19.63 8.94 30.22
N ASP A 48 -18.34 9.10 30.47
CA ASP A 48 -17.83 10.38 30.98
C ASP A 48 -18.06 11.48 29.94
N PRO A 49 -18.59 12.66 30.33
CA PRO A 49 -18.94 13.73 29.40
C PRO A 49 -17.77 14.20 28.51
N LEU A 50 -16.53 14.10 29.00
CA LEU A 50 -15.35 14.48 28.21
C LEU A 50 -14.92 13.38 27.21
N LEU A 51 -15.17 12.09 27.54
CA LEU A 51 -14.59 10.94 26.79
C LEU A 51 -15.63 10.20 25.94
N ALA A 52 -16.92 10.32 26.26
CA ALA A 52 -17.98 9.57 25.62
C ALA A 52 -18.03 9.79 24.12
N GLY A 53 -18.02 8.69 23.35
CA GLY A 53 -18.10 8.71 21.89
C GLY A 53 -16.84 9.16 21.16
N LYS A 54 -15.77 9.53 21.89
CA LYS A 54 -14.56 10.07 21.26
C LYS A 54 -13.48 9.03 20.97
N ILE A 55 -13.58 7.84 21.54
CA ILE A 55 -12.63 6.74 21.33
C ILE A 55 -13.25 5.74 20.38
N ALA A 56 -12.61 5.50 19.25
CA ALA A 56 -13.11 4.63 18.20
C ALA A 56 -12.01 3.71 17.64
N PHE A 57 -12.43 2.66 16.94
CA PHE A 57 -11.54 1.76 16.23
C PHE A 57 -11.60 2.05 14.74
N ASN A 58 -10.46 2.48 14.19
CA ASN A 58 -10.29 2.68 12.76
C ASN A 58 -10.05 1.32 12.10
N GLU A 59 -11.01 0.83 11.29
CA GLU A 59 -10.89 -0.44 10.58
C GLU A 59 -9.89 -0.40 9.43
N PHE A 60 -9.63 0.79 8.88
CA PHE A 60 -8.67 0.93 7.80
C PHE A 60 -7.23 0.82 8.31
N THR A 61 -6.85 1.60 9.35
CA THR A 61 -5.50 1.55 9.93
C THR A 61 -5.32 0.42 10.95
N TYR A 62 -6.43 -0.09 11.52
CA TYR A 62 -6.46 -1.08 12.60
C TYR A 62 -5.93 -0.54 13.92
N GLU A 63 -6.22 0.71 14.19
CA GLU A 63 -5.78 1.43 15.36
C GLU A 63 -6.95 1.96 16.16
N ILE A 64 -6.68 2.23 17.44
CA ILE A 64 -7.61 2.97 18.29
C ILE A 64 -7.29 4.43 18.08
N GLU A 65 -8.31 5.24 17.83
CA GLU A 65 -8.15 6.67 17.58
C GLU A 65 -9.03 7.50 18.51
N LEU A 66 -8.53 8.67 18.83
CA LEU A 66 -9.29 9.77 19.41
C LEU A 66 -9.91 10.56 18.25
N LEU A 67 -11.24 10.67 18.21
CA LEU A 67 -11.97 11.30 17.10
C LEU A 67 -11.99 12.84 17.14
N GLN A 68 -11.65 13.44 18.28
CA GLN A 68 -11.66 14.88 18.51
C GLN A 68 -10.55 15.26 19.48
N ASP A 69 -10.04 16.47 19.37
CA ASP A 69 -9.11 17.02 20.35
C ASP A 69 -9.74 17.05 21.75
N LEU A 70 -8.92 16.82 22.75
CA LEU A 70 -9.23 16.98 24.16
C LEU A 70 -8.27 18.02 24.77
N PRO A 71 -8.51 19.32 24.58
CA PRO A 71 -7.61 20.38 25.04
C PRO A 71 -7.38 20.35 26.55
N GLU A 72 -8.38 19.92 27.32
CA GLU A 72 -8.30 19.78 28.79
C GLU A 72 -7.26 18.74 29.22
N LEU A 73 -6.94 17.80 28.33
CA LEU A 73 -5.94 16.76 28.54
C LEU A 73 -4.68 16.96 27.71
N MET A 74 -4.65 18.03 26.91
CA MET A 74 -3.58 18.30 25.92
C MET A 74 -3.40 17.12 24.92
N LEU A 75 -4.49 16.44 24.57
CA LEU A 75 -4.51 15.34 23.61
C LEU A 75 -5.14 15.80 22.28
N GLU A 76 -4.47 15.48 21.19
CA GLU A 76 -4.92 15.80 19.84
C GLU A 76 -5.70 14.62 19.23
N LYS A 77 -6.56 14.92 18.26
CA LYS A 77 -7.23 13.91 17.43
C LYS A 77 -6.20 13.06 16.69
N GLY A 78 -6.40 11.73 16.67
CA GLY A 78 -5.54 10.82 15.95
C GLY A 78 -5.34 9.47 16.64
N PRO A 79 -4.39 8.65 16.15
CA PRO A 79 -4.07 7.37 16.76
C PRO A 79 -3.62 7.54 18.22
N ILE A 80 -4.16 6.69 19.10
CA ILE A 80 -3.77 6.68 20.51
C ILE A 80 -2.37 6.07 20.63
N ASP A 81 -1.41 6.86 21.06
CA ASP A 81 -0.03 6.51 21.31
C ASP A 81 0.32 6.41 22.81
N ASP A 82 1.61 6.38 23.13
CA ASP A 82 2.10 6.16 24.49
C ASP A 82 1.85 7.35 25.45
N ASP A 83 1.52 8.55 24.94
CA ASP A 83 1.25 9.74 25.75
C ASP A 83 -0.20 9.78 26.26
N TYR A 84 -1.12 9.11 25.58
CA TYR A 84 -2.55 9.13 25.93
C TYR A 84 -2.89 8.40 27.24
N PRO A 85 -2.37 7.19 27.52
CA PRO A 85 -2.73 6.48 28.74
C PRO A 85 -2.40 7.24 30.02
N PRO A 86 -1.21 7.87 30.20
CA PRO A 86 -0.92 8.68 31.37
C PRO A 86 -1.88 9.86 31.55
N ALA A 87 -2.21 10.58 30.47
CA ALA A 87 -3.13 11.71 30.52
C ALA A 87 -4.56 11.28 30.92
N LEU A 88 -5.05 10.17 30.37
CA LEU A 88 -6.35 9.60 30.70
C LEU A 88 -6.40 9.08 32.14
N LEU A 89 -5.34 8.40 32.61
CA LEU A 89 -5.26 7.93 34.00
C LEU A 89 -5.25 9.09 34.98
N GLY A 90 -4.47 10.13 34.75
CA GLY A 90 -4.43 11.33 35.58
C GLY A 90 -5.77 12.04 35.66
N TYR A 91 -6.47 12.17 34.51
CA TYR A 91 -7.83 12.71 34.48
C TYR A 91 -8.82 11.88 35.28
N ILE A 92 -8.81 10.55 35.08
CA ILE A 92 -9.72 9.64 35.79
C ILE A 92 -9.44 9.68 37.29
N GLU A 93 -8.19 9.67 37.71
CA GLU A 93 -7.82 9.75 39.12
C GLU A 93 -8.29 11.05 39.74
N SER A 94 -8.04 12.19 39.11
CA SER A 94 -8.46 13.51 39.60
C SER A 94 -9.97 13.63 39.75
N LYS A 95 -10.72 13.09 38.76
CA LYS A 95 -12.19 13.26 38.72
C LYS A 95 -12.96 12.23 39.54
N TYR A 96 -12.46 10.99 39.57
CA TYR A 96 -13.18 9.86 40.19
C TYR A 96 -12.53 9.38 41.50
N GLY A 97 -11.38 9.91 41.88
CA GLY A 97 -10.70 9.53 43.12
C GLY A 97 -10.20 8.09 43.12
N VAL A 98 -9.95 7.49 41.93
CA VAL A 98 -9.50 6.11 41.81
C VAL A 98 -8.38 6.00 40.81
N MET A 99 -7.29 5.36 41.21
CA MET A 99 -6.15 5.03 40.33
C MET A 99 -6.35 3.63 39.73
N PHE A 100 -6.42 3.53 38.41
CA PHE A 100 -6.44 2.26 37.72
C PHE A 100 -5.03 1.89 37.22
N ALA A 101 -4.77 0.59 37.15
CA ALA A 101 -3.53 0.11 36.52
C ALA A 101 -3.61 0.32 34.99
N ASP A 102 -2.50 0.74 34.38
CA ASP A 102 -2.39 0.96 32.92
C ASP A 102 -2.93 -0.21 32.10
N ARG A 103 -2.61 -1.46 32.46
CA ARG A 103 -3.14 -2.65 31.79
C ARG A 103 -4.67 -2.70 31.72
N LEU A 104 -5.38 -2.18 32.74
CA LEU A 104 -6.83 -2.14 32.72
C LEU A 104 -7.34 -1.06 31.78
N LEU A 105 -6.67 0.09 31.73
CA LEU A 105 -6.98 1.16 30.79
C LEU A 105 -6.77 0.66 29.35
N GLN A 106 -5.64 0.03 29.02
CA GLN A 106 -5.37 -0.53 27.71
C GLN A 106 -6.46 -1.52 27.28
N GLY A 107 -6.85 -2.45 28.15
CA GLY A 107 -7.94 -3.39 27.86
C GLY A 107 -9.31 -2.69 27.69
N ALA A 108 -9.57 -1.65 28.46
CA ALA A 108 -10.81 -0.88 28.37
C ALA A 108 -10.86 0.00 27.11
N LEU A 109 -9.74 0.57 26.68
CA LEU A 109 -9.62 1.28 25.40
C LEU A 109 -9.99 0.38 24.23
N VAL A 110 -9.41 -0.83 24.17
CA VAL A 110 -9.76 -1.82 23.13
C VAL A 110 -11.27 -2.15 23.17
N ASN A 111 -11.82 -2.44 24.35
CA ASN A 111 -13.24 -2.77 24.50
C ASN A 111 -14.17 -1.61 24.12
N THR A 112 -13.78 -0.38 24.43
CA THR A 112 -14.56 0.82 24.12
C THR A 112 -14.50 1.13 22.63
N ALA A 113 -13.29 1.15 22.05
CA ALA A 113 -13.09 1.43 20.64
C ALA A 113 -13.81 0.42 19.73
N ARG A 114 -13.80 -0.87 20.07
CA ARG A 114 -14.50 -1.92 19.31
C ARG A 114 -16.03 -1.79 19.30
N LYS A 115 -16.60 -0.98 20.17
CA LYS A 115 -18.03 -0.64 20.15
C LYS A 115 -18.34 0.57 19.28
N ASN A 116 -17.34 1.34 18.92
CA ASN A 116 -17.43 2.52 18.08
C ASN A 116 -16.42 2.37 16.94
N VAL A 117 -16.87 1.73 15.85
CA VAL A 117 -16.01 1.38 14.70
C VAL A 117 -16.30 2.34 13.56
N PHE A 118 -15.27 2.77 12.85
CA PHE A 118 -15.38 3.61 11.67
C PHE A 118 -14.30 3.25 10.63
N ASN A 119 -14.55 3.62 9.38
CA ASN A 119 -13.57 3.48 8.30
C ASN A 119 -13.50 4.80 7.51
N PRO A 120 -12.50 5.65 7.80
CA PRO A 120 -12.44 6.99 7.22
C PRO A 120 -12.26 7.00 5.70
N VAL A 121 -11.67 5.95 5.12
CA VAL A 121 -11.50 5.83 3.66
C VAL A 121 -12.84 5.53 3.00
N LEU A 122 -13.62 4.62 3.57
CA LEU A 122 -14.95 4.31 3.04
C LEU A 122 -15.89 5.49 3.20
N ASP A 123 -15.90 6.14 4.36
CA ASP A 123 -16.72 7.33 4.62
C ASP A 123 -16.38 8.43 3.60
N TYR A 124 -15.09 8.65 3.34
CA TYR A 124 -14.62 9.61 2.34
C TYR A 124 -15.10 9.25 0.91
N PHE A 125 -15.00 7.98 0.51
CA PHE A 125 -15.47 7.56 -0.82
C PHE A 125 -16.99 7.68 -0.97
N GLU A 126 -17.75 7.40 0.09
CA GLU A 126 -19.20 7.60 0.10
C GLU A 126 -19.56 9.08 -0.06
N ASP A 127 -18.87 9.96 0.66
CA ASP A 127 -19.06 11.41 0.57
C ASP A 127 -18.69 11.93 -0.84
N CYS A 128 -17.57 11.49 -1.39
CA CYS A 128 -17.16 11.84 -2.76
C CYS A 128 -18.19 11.38 -3.80
N TYR A 129 -18.70 10.16 -3.67
CA TYR A 129 -19.71 9.63 -4.57
C TYR A 129 -21.04 10.37 -4.48
N ALA A 130 -21.49 10.69 -3.26
CA ALA A 130 -22.72 11.42 -3.03
C ALA A 130 -22.68 12.85 -3.62
N ASN A 131 -21.49 13.47 -3.66
CA ASN A 131 -21.27 14.82 -4.16
C ASN A 131 -20.65 14.88 -5.57
N TRP A 132 -20.55 13.75 -6.27
CA TRP A 132 -19.99 13.70 -7.62
C TRP A 132 -20.94 14.36 -8.61
N ASP A 133 -20.39 15.26 -9.44
CA ASP A 133 -21.17 16.04 -10.43
C ASP A 133 -21.51 15.28 -11.73
N GLY A 134 -21.15 14.00 -11.83
CA GLY A 134 -21.40 13.14 -12.97
C GLY A 134 -20.47 13.36 -14.16
N LYS A 135 -19.45 14.24 -14.06
CA LYS A 135 -18.51 14.48 -15.15
C LYS A 135 -17.37 13.47 -15.11
N ILE A 136 -17.01 12.96 -16.27
CA ILE A 136 -15.87 12.05 -16.47
C ILE A 136 -14.59 12.88 -16.49
N ARG A 137 -13.63 12.53 -15.62
CA ARG A 137 -12.30 13.15 -15.48
C ARG A 137 -11.16 12.12 -15.55
N ALA A 138 -11.48 10.85 -15.29
CA ALA A 138 -10.50 9.78 -15.20
C ALA A 138 -9.60 9.66 -16.42
N ASP A 139 -10.19 9.80 -17.63
CA ASP A 139 -9.47 9.66 -18.89
C ASP A 139 -8.50 10.80 -19.15
N ASP A 140 -8.81 11.98 -18.62
CA ASP A 140 -8.00 13.18 -18.77
C ASP A 140 -7.05 13.43 -17.60
N PHE A 141 -7.17 12.69 -16.49
CA PHE A 141 -6.44 12.96 -15.25
C PHE A 141 -4.93 12.89 -15.42
N LEU A 142 -4.40 11.73 -15.84
CA LEU A 142 -2.95 11.60 -16.06
C LEU A 142 -2.45 12.45 -17.24
N PRO A 143 -3.16 12.55 -18.38
CA PRO A 143 -2.82 13.48 -19.45
C PRO A 143 -2.74 14.93 -19.01
N ASP A 144 -3.73 15.44 -18.31
CA ASP A 144 -3.80 16.86 -17.94
C ASP A 144 -2.74 17.24 -16.90
N PHE A 145 -2.51 16.40 -15.88
CA PHE A 145 -1.62 16.72 -14.78
C PHE A 145 -0.18 16.22 -14.93
N LEU A 146 0.03 15.15 -15.69
CA LEU A 146 1.37 14.58 -15.89
C LEU A 146 1.85 14.64 -17.34
N GLY A 147 1.01 15.13 -18.27
CA GLY A 147 1.36 15.19 -19.69
C GLY A 147 1.57 13.81 -20.32
N VAL A 148 0.90 12.79 -19.78
CA VAL A 148 0.85 11.46 -20.40
C VAL A 148 0.05 11.54 -21.68
N GLU A 149 0.40 10.72 -22.68
CA GLU A 149 -0.32 10.68 -23.95
C GLU A 149 -1.79 10.32 -23.73
N ARG A 150 -2.71 11.06 -24.38
CA ARG A 150 -4.14 10.74 -24.39
C ARG A 150 -4.38 9.55 -25.31
N SER A 151 -4.67 8.41 -24.71
CA SER A 151 -4.87 7.17 -25.45
C SER A 151 -5.82 6.24 -24.70
N ALA A 152 -6.35 5.24 -25.40
CA ALA A 152 -7.20 4.22 -24.81
C ALA A 152 -6.48 3.44 -23.69
N VAL A 153 -5.16 3.21 -23.84
CA VAL A 153 -4.38 2.51 -22.82
C VAL A 153 -4.21 3.35 -21.56
N THR A 154 -3.93 4.66 -21.67
CA THR A 154 -3.82 5.56 -20.51
C THR A 154 -5.15 5.65 -19.75
N ALA A 155 -6.27 5.79 -20.46
CA ALA A 155 -7.60 5.79 -19.87
C ALA A 155 -7.89 4.47 -19.12
N LEU A 156 -7.61 3.32 -19.77
CA LEU A 156 -7.77 2.00 -19.16
C LEU A 156 -6.93 1.86 -17.88
N GLN A 157 -5.63 2.21 -17.92
CA GLN A 157 -4.73 2.13 -16.79
C GLN A 157 -5.17 3.01 -15.61
N THR A 158 -5.61 4.24 -15.91
CA THR A 158 -6.13 5.18 -14.91
C THR A 158 -7.37 4.62 -14.23
N ARG A 159 -8.36 4.18 -15.02
CA ARG A 159 -9.59 3.57 -14.48
C ARG A 159 -9.31 2.32 -13.66
N LEU A 160 -8.47 1.40 -14.14
CA LEU A 160 -8.13 0.17 -13.44
C LEU A 160 -7.46 0.47 -12.10
N PHE A 161 -6.45 1.33 -12.09
CA PHE A 161 -5.66 1.59 -10.88
C PHE A 161 -6.48 2.26 -9.78
N PHE A 162 -7.14 3.35 -10.08
CA PHE A 162 -7.87 4.11 -9.06
C PHE A 162 -9.18 3.43 -8.65
N THR A 163 -9.90 2.79 -9.58
CA THR A 163 -11.04 1.93 -9.18
C THR A 163 -10.57 0.72 -8.38
N GLY A 164 -9.36 0.21 -8.67
CA GLY A 164 -8.70 -0.81 -7.87
C GLY A 164 -8.44 -0.37 -6.44
N ALA A 165 -8.03 0.88 -6.22
CA ALA A 165 -7.87 1.44 -4.88
C ALA A 165 -9.20 1.48 -4.11
N VAL A 166 -10.28 1.93 -4.76
CA VAL A 166 -11.64 1.87 -4.18
C VAL A 166 -12.00 0.44 -3.83
N ALA A 167 -11.84 -0.49 -4.77
CA ALA A 167 -12.19 -1.90 -4.56
C ALA A 167 -11.39 -2.54 -3.42
N LYS A 168 -10.11 -2.22 -3.27
CA LYS A 168 -9.25 -2.69 -2.16
C LYS A 168 -9.66 -2.11 -0.82
N ALA A 169 -10.20 -0.90 -0.77
CA ALA A 169 -10.74 -0.33 0.45
C ALA A 169 -12.05 -1.05 0.90
N TYR A 170 -12.97 -1.33 -0.05
CA TYR A 170 -14.21 -2.04 0.25
C TYR A 170 -14.04 -3.55 0.45
N LYS A 171 -13.13 -4.18 -0.30
CA LYS A 171 -12.89 -5.63 -0.31
C LYS A 171 -11.39 -5.92 -0.30
N PRO A 172 -10.72 -5.76 0.86
CA PRO A 172 -9.26 -5.94 0.96
C PRO A 172 -8.76 -7.33 0.51
N GLU A 173 -9.61 -8.38 0.62
CA GLU A 173 -9.28 -9.74 0.18
C GLU A 173 -9.33 -9.92 -1.34
N MET A 174 -9.88 -8.94 -2.08
CA MET A 174 -9.94 -9.03 -3.53
C MET A 174 -8.54 -9.07 -4.13
N LYS A 175 -8.32 -9.98 -5.07
CA LYS A 175 -7.07 -10.03 -5.83
C LYS A 175 -6.97 -8.79 -6.73
N PHE A 176 -5.89 -8.04 -6.55
CA PHE A 176 -5.53 -6.89 -7.37
C PHE A 176 -4.00 -6.81 -7.43
N ASP A 177 -3.42 -7.15 -8.55
CA ASP A 177 -1.97 -7.25 -8.77
C ASP A 177 -1.45 -6.28 -9.86
N TYR A 178 -2.21 -5.24 -10.19
CA TYR A 178 -1.76 -4.15 -11.06
C TYR A 178 -0.99 -3.09 -10.30
N VAL A 179 0.08 -2.58 -10.92
CA VAL A 179 0.97 -1.54 -10.39
C VAL A 179 1.04 -0.40 -11.38
N LEU A 180 0.75 0.82 -10.94
CA LEU A 180 0.87 2.02 -11.77
C LEU A 180 2.32 2.51 -11.76
N ASP A 181 2.95 2.57 -12.93
CA ASP A 181 4.31 3.08 -13.07
C ASP A 181 4.29 4.45 -13.76
N LEU A 182 4.81 5.46 -13.09
CA LEU A 182 4.96 6.82 -13.62
C LEU A 182 6.43 7.04 -14.01
N VAL A 183 6.69 7.04 -15.31
CA VAL A 183 8.03 7.05 -15.90
C VAL A 183 8.32 8.41 -16.52
N GLY A 184 9.43 9.05 -16.17
CA GLY A 184 9.79 10.33 -16.79
C GLY A 184 10.59 11.25 -15.89
N GLY A 185 11.00 12.37 -16.44
CA GLY A 185 11.95 13.31 -15.83
C GLY A 185 11.59 13.78 -14.41
N GLN A 186 12.63 14.16 -13.69
CA GLN A 186 12.50 14.72 -12.34
C GLN A 186 11.74 16.07 -12.37
N GLY A 187 11.00 16.36 -11.31
CA GLY A 187 10.24 17.61 -11.18
C GLY A 187 8.97 17.68 -12.02
N ALA A 188 8.49 16.57 -12.58
CA ALA A 188 7.22 16.48 -13.29
C ALA A 188 6.00 16.33 -12.36
N GLY A 189 6.20 16.24 -11.04
CA GLY A 189 5.12 16.17 -10.07
C GLY A 189 4.52 14.78 -9.84
N LYS A 190 5.18 13.70 -10.28
CA LYS A 190 4.72 12.30 -10.11
C LYS A 190 4.34 11.98 -8.66
N THR A 191 5.30 12.11 -7.76
CA THR A 191 5.12 11.85 -6.32
C THR A 191 4.10 12.81 -5.69
N THR A 192 4.09 14.09 -6.10
CA THR A 192 3.13 15.09 -5.60
C THR A 192 1.69 14.72 -5.98
N LEU A 193 1.45 14.27 -7.22
CA LEU A 193 0.14 13.82 -7.67
C LEU A 193 -0.34 12.65 -6.82
N LEU A 194 0.51 11.63 -6.63
CA LEU A 194 0.16 10.46 -5.81
C LEU A 194 -0.14 10.83 -4.36
N LYS A 195 0.64 11.74 -3.76
CA LYS A 195 0.40 12.25 -2.39
C LYS A 195 -0.94 12.97 -2.28
N LYS A 196 -1.24 13.87 -3.21
CA LYS A 196 -2.49 14.64 -3.19
C LYS A 196 -3.72 13.76 -3.41
N VAL A 197 -3.68 12.88 -4.42
CA VAL A 197 -4.82 12.00 -4.72
C VAL A 197 -5.08 10.99 -3.61
N SER A 198 -4.08 10.63 -2.81
CA SER A 198 -4.23 9.72 -1.68
C SER A 198 -4.96 10.32 -0.47
N ASN A 199 -5.23 11.62 -0.46
CA ASN A 199 -5.92 12.33 0.63
C ASN A 199 -5.38 12.01 2.04
N GLY A 200 -4.04 11.98 2.19
CA GLY A 200 -3.35 11.66 3.44
C GLY A 200 -3.08 10.16 3.68
N TRP A 201 -3.72 9.25 2.95
CA TRP A 201 -3.46 7.80 3.04
C TRP A 201 -2.37 7.37 2.05
N TYR A 202 -1.17 7.88 2.25
CA TYR A 202 -0.01 7.67 1.38
C TYR A 202 1.22 7.27 2.19
N THR A 203 2.05 6.37 1.63
CA THR A 203 3.40 6.14 2.13
C THR A 203 4.38 5.80 1.01
N ASP A 204 5.59 6.33 1.14
CA ASP A 204 6.78 5.97 0.37
C ASP A 204 7.93 5.53 1.32
N GLN A 205 7.61 5.30 2.60
CA GLN A 205 8.58 5.03 3.66
C GLN A 205 8.92 3.53 3.74
N PHE A 206 9.49 3.00 2.66
CA PHE A 206 10.02 1.64 2.60
C PHE A 206 11.11 1.54 1.52
N THR A 207 12.09 0.68 1.74
CA THR A 207 13.26 0.52 0.87
C THR A 207 13.43 -0.91 0.35
N ASP A 208 12.58 -1.84 0.76
CA ASP A 208 12.50 -3.22 0.32
C ASP A 208 11.11 -3.80 0.59
N PHE A 209 10.82 -4.99 0.05
CA PHE A 209 9.54 -5.68 0.19
C PHE A 209 9.56 -6.86 1.18
N GLU A 210 10.67 -7.12 1.87
CA GLU A 210 10.82 -8.24 2.80
C GLU A 210 10.78 -7.80 4.26
N ASN A 211 11.14 -6.55 4.54
CA ASN A 211 11.12 -6.01 5.89
C ASN A 211 9.69 -5.84 6.40
N LYS A 212 9.33 -6.71 7.34
CA LYS A 212 7.98 -6.76 7.91
C LYS A 212 7.64 -5.55 8.79
N ASP A 213 8.62 -4.80 9.26
CA ASP A 213 8.38 -3.58 10.04
C ASP A 213 7.74 -2.48 9.17
N ASN A 214 8.01 -2.49 7.87
CA ASN A 214 7.40 -1.57 6.92
C ASN A 214 5.90 -1.88 6.67
N TYR A 215 5.46 -3.12 6.93
CA TYR A 215 4.10 -3.56 6.61
C TYR A 215 3.02 -2.81 7.40
N ALA A 216 3.31 -2.42 8.64
CA ALA A 216 2.37 -1.63 9.44
C ALA A 216 2.08 -0.28 8.78
N ASN A 217 3.11 0.40 8.25
CA ASN A 217 2.97 1.68 7.56
C ASN A 217 2.27 1.52 6.20
N MET A 218 2.61 0.49 5.43
CA MET A 218 1.94 0.20 4.15
C MET A 218 0.45 -0.05 4.34
N LEU A 219 0.04 -0.76 5.41
CA LEU A 219 -1.36 -1.08 5.69
C LEU A 219 -2.19 0.10 6.23
N ARG A 220 -1.57 1.25 6.47
CA ARG A 220 -2.24 2.51 6.79
C ARG A 220 -2.45 3.40 5.57
N ALA A 221 -1.94 2.99 4.41
CA ALA A 221 -2.03 3.75 3.18
C ALA A 221 -3.10 3.17 2.24
N LEU A 222 -3.69 4.03 1.41
CA LEU A 222 -4.51 3.66 0.26
C LEU A 222 -3.63 3.46 -0.98
N ILE A 223 -2.59 4.29 -1.12
CA ILE A 223 -1.59 4.18 -2.18
C ILE A 223 -0.20 4.12 -1.53
N ILE A 224 0.53 3.04 -1.80
CA ILE A 224 1.96 2.98 -1.50
C ILE A 224 2.74 3.33 -2.77
N ASN A 225 3.82 4.08 -2.64
CA ASN A 225 4.67 4.45 -3.77
C ASN A 225 6.11 3.99 -3.56
N ASP A 226 6.61 3.12 -4.42
CA ASP A 226 8.03 2.83 -4.51
C ASP A 226 8.73 3.96 -5.27
N ASP A 227 9.09 5.00 -4.53
CA ASP A 227 9.68 6.22 -5.08
C ASP A 227 11.08 5.94 -5.65
N GLU A 228 11.32 6.42 -6.88
CA GLU A 228 12.53 6.14 -7.67
C GLU A 228 12.83 4.63 -7.80
N MET A 229 11.80 3.76 -7.66
CA MET A 229 11.95 2.30 -7.65
C MET A 229 13.01 1.78 -6.68
N THR A 230 13.19 2.46 -5.55
CA THR A 230 14.22 2.13 -4.54
C THR A 230 14.04 0.71 -4.01
N ALA A 231 12.82 0.35 -3.58
CA ALA A 231 12.54 -0.99 -3.08
C ALA A 231 12.60 -2.05 -4.20
N THR A 232 12.16 -1.71 -5.40
CA THR A 232 12.28 -2.58 -6.60
C THR A 232 13.75 -2.90 -6.89
N ASN A 233 14.64 -1.91 -6.83
CA ASN A 233 16.06 -2.09 -7.11
C ASN A 233 16.81 -2.84 -6.00
N ASN A 234 16.35 -2.73 -4.77
CA ASN A 234 16.91 -3.43 -3.60
C ASN A 234 16.38 -4.86 -3.43
N SER A 235 15.38 -5.27 -4.19
CA SER A 235 14.75 -6.59 -4.10
C SER A 235 14.99 -7.42 -5.37
N SER A 236 14.93 -8.75 -5.24
CA SER A 236 14.87 -9.59 -6.43
C SER A 236 13.49 -9.45 -7.10
N PHE A 237 13.44 -9.70 -8.41
CA PHE A 237 12.17 -9.63 -9.15
C PHE A 237 11.14 -10.65 -8.64
N GLU A 238 11.59 -11.81 -8.14
CA GLU A 238 10.75 -12.83 -7.52
C GLU A 238 10.08 -12.28 -6.24
N VAL A 239 10.85 -11.56 -5.40
CA VAL A 239 10.34 -10.93 -4.18
C VAL A 239 9.29 -9.89 -4.52
N LEU A 240 9.55 -9.03 -5.52
CA LEU A 240 8.60 -8.05 -6.00
C LEU A 240 7.31 -8.71 -6.52
N LYS A 241 7.42 -9.72 -7.37
CA LYS A 241 6.25 -10.49 -7.87
C LYS A 241 5.44 -11.10 -6.74
N LYS A 242 6.11 -11.71 -5.76
CA LYS A 242 5.48 -12.31 -4.59
C LYS A 242 4.76 -11.25 -3.75
N PHE A 243 5.42 -10.11 -3.51
CA PHE A 243 4.82 -9.00 -2.78
C PHE A 243 3.58 -8.48 -3.50
N ILE A 244 3.64 -8.19 -4.81
CA ILE A 244 2.49 -7.69 -5.58
C ILE A 244 1.33 -8.69 -5.52
N SER A 245 1.58 -9.97 -5.76
CA SER A 245 0.53 -11.01 -5.84
C SER A 245 0.02 -11.50 -4.48
N SER A 246 0.67 -11.14 -3.37
CA SER A 246 0.20 -11.48 -2.03
C SER A 246 -1.08 -10.72 -1.70
N GLU A 247 -2.09 -11.41 -1.24
CA GLU A 247 -3.37 -10.82 -0.79
C GLU A 247 -3.33 -10.40 0.67
N VAL A 248 -2.43 -11.01 1.45
CA VAL A 248 -2.33 -10.87 2.89
C VAL A 248 -0.90 -10.56 3.31
N MET A 249 -0.77 -9.69 4.29
CA MET A 249 0.50 -9.36 4.94
C MET A 249 0.51 -9.90 6.37
N GLU A 250 1.61 -10.55 6.74
CA GLU A 250 1.83 -11.06 8.09
C GLU A 250 3.04 -10.36 8.72
N TYR A 251 2.81 -9.69 9.83
CA TYR A 251 3.85 -8.98 10.56
C TYR A 251 3.60 -9.02 12.07
N ARG A 252 4.60 -8.68 12.84
CA ARG A 252 4.50 -8.53 14.28
C ARG A 252 4.58 -7.05 14.64
N LYS A 253 3.60 -6.54 15.37
CA LYS A 253 3.68 -5.16 15.87
C LYS A 253 4.90 -5.04 16.79
N PRO A 254 5.60 -3.90 16.80
CA PRO A 254 6.64 -3.63 17.81
C PRO A 254 6.09 -3.96 19.20
N TYR A 255 6.87 -4.69 20.00
CA TYR A 255 6.48 -5.19 21.33
C TYR A 255 5.24 -6.09 21.38
N GLY A 256 4.62 -6.39 20.26
CA GLY A 256 3.46 -7.31 20.17
C GLY A 256 3.84 -8.76 20.48
N ARG A 257 2.97 -9.51 21.17
CA ARG A 257 3.20 -10.92 21.51
C ARG A 257 2.76 -11.89 20.42
N SER A 258 1.92 -11.45 19.50
CA SER A 258 1.35 -12.26 18.42
C SER A 258 1.59 -11.66 17.05
N THR A 259 1.66 -12.53 16.04
CA THR A 259 1.65 -12.12 14.63
C THR A 259 0.27 -11.60 14.25
N VAL A 260 0.25 -10.51 13.52
CA VAL A 260 -0.96 -9.92 12.92
C VAL A 260 -1.01 -10.33 11.46
N ARG A 261 -2.17 -10.79 11.01
CA ARG A 261 -2.44 -11.12 9.62
C ARG A 261 -3.55 -10.22 9.11
N ARG A 262 -3.27 -9.45 8.04
CA ARG A 262 -4.23 -8.51 7.47
C ARG A 262 -4.21 -8.57 5.95
N ALA A 263 -5.39 -8.48 5.34
CA ALA A 263 -5.51 -8.28 3.91
C ALA A 263 -4.91 -6.93 3.49
N LYS A 264 -4.32 -6.87 2.29
CA LYS A 264 -3.80 -5.63 1.71
C LYS A 264 -4.96 -4.72 1.33
N SER A 265 -5.05 -3.55 1.96
CA SER A 265 -6.06 -2.52 1.69
C SER A 265 -5.56 -1.42 0.74
N PHE A 266 -4.39 -1.57 0.15
CA PHE A 266 -3.73 -0.57 -0.69
C PHE A 266 -3.50 -1.07 -2.11
N VAL A 267 -3.26 -0.11 -3.01
CA VAL A 267 -2.66 -0.33 -4.33
C VAL A 267 -1.23 0.21 -4.36
N MET A 268 -0.43 -0.30 -5.30
CA MET A 268 0.98 0.07 -5.42
C MET A 268 1.21 0.91 -6.66
N ALA A 269 1.85 2.07 -6.49
CA ALA A 269 2.44 2.86 -7.55
C ALA A 269 3.97 2.80 -7.46
N ARG A 270 4.65 3.10 -8.57
CA ARG A 270 6.10 3.28 -8.63
C ARG A 270 6.43 4.49 -9.47
N THR A 271 7.51 5.18 -9.12
CA THR A 271 8.05 6.28 -9.92
C THR A 271 9.47 5.95 -10.37
N THR A 272 9.86 6.38 -11.55
CA THR A 272 11.23 6.27 -12.04
C THR A 272 11.53 7.33 -13.10
N ASN A 273 12.81 7.64 -13.28
CA ASN A 273 13.31 8.45 -14.38
C ASN A 273 13.88 7.58 -15.52
N GLU A 274 14.04 6.27 -15.30
CA GLU A 274 14.53 5.32 -16.30
C GLU A 274 13.39 4.90 -17.22
N VAL A 275 13.53 5.17 -18.52
CA VAL A 275 12.48 4.86 -19.52
C VAL A 275 12.39 3.36 -19.77
N THR A 276 13.53 2.68 -19.92
CA THR A 276 13.60 1.25 -20.18
C THR A 276 13.98 0.49 -18.90
N TYR A 277 13.00 0.18 -18.07
CA TYR A 277 13.21 -0.39 -16.73
C TYR A 277 12.61 -1.79 -16.55
N LEU A 278 11.70 -2.24 -17.44
CA LEU A 278 11.09 -3.56 -17.38
C LEU A 278 12.08 -4.63 -17.88
N LYS A 279 12.58 -5.45 -16.97
CA LYS A 279 13.69 -6.41 -17.25
C LYS A 279 13.23 -7.86 -17.44
N ASP A 280 12.00 -8.21 -17.02
CA ASP A 280 11.52 -9.60 -17.08
C ASP A 280 10.34 -9.74 -18.03
N LYS A 281 10.49 -10.62 -19.02
CA LYS A 281 9.46 -10.92 -20.02
C LYS A 281 8.28 -11.76 -19.48
N THR A 282 8.38 -12.31 -18.27
CA THR A 282 7.39 -13.29 -17.76
C THR A 282 6.44 -12.75 -16.69
N GLY A 283 6.75 -11.62 -16.07
CA GLY A 283 5.96 -11.04 -14.98
C GLY A 283 5.34 -9.68 -15.23
N GLU A 284 5.51 -9.16 -16.43
CA GLU A 284 5.25 -7.77 -16.82
C GLU A 284 3.77 -7.38 -16.86
N ARG A 285 2.87 -8.34 -17.00
CA ARG A 285 1.42 -8.08 -17.07
C ARG A 285 0.86 -7.27 -15.90
N ARG A 286 1.60 -7.20 -14.80
CA ARG A 286 1.21 -6.44 -13.59
C ARG A 286 1.46 -4.95 -13.72
N PHE A 287 2.43 -4.56 -14.56
CA PHE A 287 2.89 -3.18 -14.62
C PHE A 287 2.13 -2.39 -15.68
N MET A 288 1.74 -1.18 -15.31
CA MET A 288 1.00 -0.23 -16.12
C MET A 288 1.82 1.05 -16.29
N PRO A 289 2.84 1.03 -17.19
CA PRO A 289 3.72 2.17 -17.39
C PRO A 289 3.02 3.31 -18.12
N ASN A 290 3.27 4.54 -17.62
CA ASN A 290 2.79 5.78 -18.21
C ASN A 290 3.97 6.74 -18.37
N MET A 291 4.24 7.18 -19.60
CA MET A 291 5.29 8.13 -19.92
C MET A 291 4.85 9.54 -19.52
N VAL A 292 5.49 10.10 -18.52
CA VAL A 292 5.22 11.43 -17.99
C VAL A 292 6.06 12.46 -18.76
N ASN A 293 5.42 13.53 -19.23
CA ASN A 293 6.09 14.59 -19.95
C ASN A 293 5.68 15.98 -19.43
N LYS A 294 6.57 16.60 -18.64
CA LYS A 294 6.31 17.92 -18.03
C LYS A 294 5.92 18.99 -19.04
N SER A 295 6.46 18.95 -20.26
CA SER A 295 6.17 19.96 -21.28
C SER A 295 4.76 19.85 -21.89
N LEU A 296 4.08 18.72 -21.69
CA LEU A 296 2.72 18.46 -22.18
C LEU A 296 1.66 18.59 -21.09
N GLN A 297 2.05 18.88 -19.85
CA GLN A 297 1.10 19.14 -18.77
C GLN A 297 0.24 20.37 -19.06
N LYS A 298 -1.06 20.21 -18.93
CA LYS A 298 -2.03 21.30 -19.00
C LYS A 298 -2.14 22.01 -17.66
N TYR A 299 -2.03 21.26 -16.58
CA TYR A 299 -2.11 21.71 -15.20
C TYR A 299 -0.95 21.18 -14.38
N SER A 300 -0.49 21.97 -13.41
CA SER A 300 0.54 21.54 -12.47
C SER A 300 -0.06 20.69 -11.33
N PRO A 301 0.46 19.51 -11.05
CA PRO A 301 0.02 18.75 -9.87
C PRO A 301 0.24 19.51 -8.56
N VAL A 302 1.22 20.43 -8.52
CA VAL A 302 1.57 21.17 -7.31
C VAL A 302 0.54 22.24 -7.00
N THR A 303 0.15 23.05 -7.98
CA THR A 303 -0.70 24.24 -7.80
C THR A 303 -2.16 24.00 -8.15
N ASP A 304 -2.43 23.21 -9.18
CA ASP A 304 -3.75 23.16 -9.81
C ASP A 304 -4.58 21.92 -9.44
N LEU A 305 -3.94 20.86 -8.89
CA LEU A 305 -4.66 19.72 -8.36
C LEU A 305 -5.23 20.07 -6.98
N THR A 306 -6.48 20.55 -6.98
CA THR A 306 -7.22 20.95 -5.79
C THR A 306 -7.88 19.76 -5.11
N GLN A 307 -8.23 19.89 -3.82
CA GLN A 307 -8.96 18.88 -3.10
C GLN A 307 -10.33 18.60 -3.74
N ASP A 308 -11.07 19.62 -4.15
CA ASP A 308 -12.35 19.49 -4.84
C ASP A 308 -12.22 18.64 -6.12
N TYR A 309 -11.17 18.84 -6.91
CA TYR A 309 -10.93 18.01 -8.09
C TYR A 309 -10.64 16.55 -7.70
N VAL A 310 -9.87 16.31 -6.64
CA VAL A 310 -9.58 14.98 -6.11
C VAL A 310 -10.85 14.29 -5.61
N ASP A 311 -11.72 15.03 -4.91
CA ASP A 311 -12.99 14.50 -4.39
C ASP A 311 -13.92 14.08 -5.55
N GLN A 312 -13.98 14.89 -6.62
CA GLN A 312 -14.74 14.54 -7.82
C GLN A 312 -14.17 13.31 -8.55
N LEU A 313 -12.84 13.14 -8.59
CA LEU A 313 -12.21 11.91 -9.13
C LEU A 313 -12.60 10.68 -8.31
N TRP A 314 -12.52 10.74 -6.98
CA TRP A 314 -12.91 9.61 -6.15
C TRP A 314 -14.39 9.29 -6.22
N GLY A 315 -15.24 10.30 -6.43
CA GLY A 315 -16.66 10.10 -6.74
C GLY A 315 -16.84 9.31 -8.02
N GLU A 316 -16.12 9.65 -9.09
CA GLU A 316 -16.14 8.94 -10.38
C GLU A 316 -15.61 7.49 -10.23
N PHE A 317 -14.45 7.28 -9.58
CA PHE A 317 -13.90 5.94 -9.38
C PHE A 317 -14.80 5.05 -8.51
N THR A 318 -15.50 5.66 -7.54
CA THR A 318 -16.50 4.95 -6.74
C THR A 318 -17.71 4.58 -7.59
N ALA A 319 -18.12 5.43 -8.54
CA ALA A 319 -19.17 5.10 -9.51
C ALA A 319 -18.75 3.92 -10.39
N TYR A 320 -17.53 3.89 -10.92
CA TYR A 320 -17.02 2.74 -11.67
C TYR A 320 -17.00 1.45 -10.82
N TYR A 321 -16.57 1.52 -9.58
CA TYR A 321 -16.59 0.36 -8.68
C TYR A 321 -18.02 -0.20 -8.47
N ARG A 322 -19.01 0.68 -8.45
CA ARG A 322 -20.42 0.31 -8.28
C ARG A 322 -21.12 -0.12 -9.57
N ASP A 323 -20.54 0.19 -10.72
CA ASP A 323 -21.06 -0.26 -12.01
C ASP A 323 -20.81 -1.76 -12.19
N LYS A 324 -21.88 -2.52 -12.37
CA LYS A 324 -21.83 -3.97 -12.60
C LYS A 324 -21.12 -4.36 -13.89
N ASN A 325 -21.00 -3.41 -14.83
CA ASN A 325 -20.32 -3.64 -16.11
C ASN A 325 -18.80 -3.38 -16.00
N PHE A 326 -18.32 -2.76 -14.93
CA PHE A 326 -16.90 -2.57 -14.74
C PHE A 326 -16.25 -3.88 -14.26
N SER A 327 -15.21 -4.31 -14.95
CA SER A 327 -14.50 -5.54 -14.66
C SER A 327 -12.99 -5.30 -14.49
N PHE A 328 -12.40 -5.96 -13.48
CA PHE A 328 -10.95 -6.07 -13.34
C PHE A 328 -10.36 -7.25 -14.14
N GLN A 329 -11.22 -8.09 -14.74
CA GLN A 329 -10.81 -9.09 -15.71
C GLN A 329 -10.85 -8.43 -17.09
N LEU A 330 -9.66 -8.31 -17.68
CA LEU A 330 -9.49 -7.71 -18.99
C LEU A 330 -9.87 -8.71 -20.08
N ASP A 331 -10.45 -8.21 -21.14
CA ASP A 331 -10.62 -8.97 -22.38
C ASP A 331 -9.30 -9.02 -23.19
N GLU A 332 -9.28 -9.79 -24.27
CA GLU A 332 -8.08 -9.99 -25.09
C GLU A 332 -7.58 -8.67 -25.73
N GLU A 333 -8.49 -7.78 -26.13
CA GLU A 333 -8.16 -6.49 -26.73
C GLU A 333 -7.49 -5.57 -25.69
N GLN A 334 -8.02 -5.51 -24.49
CA GLN A 334 -7.47 -4.73 -23.37
C GLN A 334 -6.10 -5.27 -22.93
N GLU A 335 -5.96 -6.60 -22.84
CA GLU A 335 -4.66 -7.22 -22.51
C GLU A 335 -3.60 -6.93 -23.57
N GLU A 336 -3.97 -7.03 -24.86
CA GLU A 336 -3.05 -6.71 -25.95
C GLU A 336 -2.66 -5.24 -25.97
N LEU A 337 -3.61 -4.33 -25.70
CA LEU A 337 -3.35 -2.89 -25.60
C LEU A 337 -2.33 -2.59 -24.49
N LEU A 338 -2.47 -3.21 -23.33
CA LEU A 338 -1.50 -3.08 -22.23
C LEU A 338 -0.16 -3.72 -22.57
N ASN A 339 -0.15 -4.85 -23.29
CA ASN A 339 1.08 -5.51 -23.72
C ASN A 339 1.89 -4.63 -24.68
N GLN A 340 1.22 -4.06 -25.69
CA GLN A 340 1.88 -3.16 -26.66
C GLN A 340 2.47 -1.94 -25.96
N ASN A 341 1.75 -1.34 -25.00
CA ASN A 341 2.27 -0.23 -24.25
C ASN A 341 3.53 -0.62 -23.45
N ARG A 342 3.53 -1.78 -22.79
CA ARG A 342 4.68 -2.28 -22.01
C ARG A 342 5.93 -2.48 -22.86
N GLN A 343 5.80 -2.87 -24.12
CA GLN A 343 6.94 -3.07 -25.03
C GLN A 343 7.81 -1.80 -25.15
N SER A 344 7.21 -0.62 -25.09
CA SER A 344 7.94 0.66 -25.17
C SER A 344 8.82 0.93 -23.94
N PHE A 345 8.63 0.20 -22.86
CA PHE A 345 9.36 0.34 -21.58
C PHE A 345 10.26 -0.84 -21.27
N MET A 346 10.34 -1.81 -22.20
CA MET A 346 11.19 -2.96 -22.03
C MET A 346 12.67 -2.57 -22.05
N TYR A 347 13.41 -3.11 -21.10
CA TYR A 347 14.86 -2.99 -21.09
C TYR A 347 15.44 -3.79 -22.25
N ILE A 348 16.09 -3.08 -23.17
CA ILE A 348 16.84 -3.70 -24.26
C ILE A 348 18.25 -3.96 -23.73
N ASP A 349 18.53 -5.22 -23.41
CA ASP A 349 19.90 -5.63 -23.10
C ASP A 349 20.72 -5.66 -24.41
N ALA A 350 21.67 -4.75 -24.51
CA ALA A 350 22.50 -4.65 -25.71
C ALA A 350 23.25 -5.97 -26.06
N GLU A 351 23.55 -6.80 -25.04
CA GLU A 351 24.15 -8.12 -25.28
C GLU A 351 23.08 -9.11 -25.81
N GLU A 352 21.85 -9.06 -25.33
CA GLU A 352 20.74 -9.87 -25.87
C GLU A 352 20.44 -9.45 -27.31
N GLU A 353 20.37 -8.15 -27.58
CA GLU A 353 20.14 -7.64 -28.91
C GLU A 353 21.26 -8.08 -29.87
N ALA A 354 22.52 -7.97 -29.45
CA ALA A 354 23.65 -8.44 -30.25
C ALA A 354 23.57 -9.95 -30.54
N ILE A 355 23.14 -10.77 -29.55
CA ILE A 355 22.89 -12.21 -29.72
C ILE A 355 21.76 -12.44 -30.73
N GLU A 356 20.64 -11.71 -30.62
CA GLU A 356 19.53 -11.82 -31.55
C GLU A 356 19.93 -11.47 -32.98
N VAL A 357 20.66 -10.38 -33.19
CA VAL A 357 21.21 -9.99 -34.50
C VAL A 357 22.16 -11.07 -35.06
N ALA A 358 23.04 -11.63 -34.19
CA ALA A 358 23.93 -12.71 -34.57
C ALA A 358 23.16 -13.96 -35.05
N LEU A 359 22.06 -14.31 -34.39
CA LEU A 359 21.20 -15.45 -34.75
C LEU A 359 20.38 -15.19 -36.03
N GLN A 360 19.83 -13.98 -36.20
CA GLN A 360 19.08 -13.61 -37.41
C GLN A 360 19.96 -13.66 -38.66
N THR A 361 21.21 -13.24 -38.53
CA THR A 361 22.19 -13.22 -39.64
C THR A 361 22.96 -14.54 -39.81
N TRP A 362 22.62 -15.58 -39.01
CA TRP A 362 23.26 -16.88 -39.08
C TRP A 362 22.63 -17.77 -40.18
N ASN A 363 23.43 -18.17 -41.14
CA ASN A 363 22.92 -18.90 -42.33
C ASN A 363 22.93 -20.43 -42.18
N ASP A 364 23.59 -20.99 -41.15
CA ASP A 364 23.60 -22.45 -40.87
C ASP A 364 22.44 -22.84 -39.97
N ASP A 365 22.00 -24.09 -40.03
CA ASP A 365 20.99 -24.68 -39.15
C ASP A 365 21.55 -25.06 -37.76
N PHE A 366 22.86 -24.91 -37.53
CA PHE A 366 23.53 -25.23 -36.28
C PHE A 366 24.48 -24.11 -35.85
N ILE A 367 24.46 -23.76 -34.56
CA ILE A 367 25.31 -22.74 -33.97
C ILE A 367 25.80 -23.19 -32.60
N THR A 368 27.06 -22.90 -32.23
CA THR A 368 27.58 -23.10 -30.89
C THR A 368 27.55 -21.80 -30.09
N SER A 369 27.58 -21.91 -28.76
CA SER A 369 27.71 -20.71 -27.89
C SER A 369 28.99 -19.92 -28.22
N SER A 370 30.07 -20.61 -28.62
CA SER A 370 31.33 -19.97 -29.03
C SER A 370 31.12 -19.15 -30.31
N ASP A 371 30.42 -19.71 -31.32
CA ASP A 371 30.14 -18.99 -32.57
C ASP A 371 29.34 -17.71 -32.33
N ILE A 372 28.37 -17.76 -31.39
CA ILE A 372 27.63 -16.59 -30.95
C ILE A 372 28.57 -15.60 -30.27
N GLY A 373 29.37 -16.06 -29.31
CA GLY A 373 30.31 -15.25 -28.56
C GLY A 373 31.32 -14.52 -29.47
N ASP A 374 31.87 -15.22 -30.46
CA ASP A 374 32.80 -14.65 -31.46
C ASP A 374 32.10 -13.55 -32.27
N ARG A 375 30.85 -13.78 -32.68
CA ARG A 375 30.11 -12.84 -33.51
C ARG A 375 29.67 -11.56 -32.79
N ILE A 376 29.42 -11.64 -31.51
CA ILE A 376 29.11 -10.46 -30.66
C ILE A 376 30.36 -9.80 -30.07
N GLY A 377 31.53 -10.26 -30.41
CA GLY A 377 32.79 -9.70 -29.91
C GLY A 377 33.11 -10.00 -28.46
N ALA A 378 32.49 -11.04 -27.88
CA ALA A 378 32.60 -11.35 -26.45
C ALA A 378 33.93 -12.08 -26.09
N GLY A 379 34.72 -12.50 -27.10
CA GLY A 379 35.97 -13.25 -26.91
C GLY A 379 35.75 -14.64 -26.31
N ASP A 380 36.75 -15.12 -25.56
CA ASP A 380 36.69 -16.44 -24.94
C ASP A 380 35.62 -16.53 -23.83
N LEU A 381 34.57 -17.30 -24.08
CA LEU A 381 33.44 -17.50 -23.15
C LEU A 381 33.86 -18.27 -21.89
N VAL A 382 34.98 -18.98 -21.85
CA VAL A 382 35.49 -19.64 -20.64
C VAL A 382 35.87 -18.58 -19.60
N ASN A 383 36.46 -17.48 -20.07
CA ASN A 383 36.84 -16.34 -19.25
C ASN A 383 35.70 -15.33 -19.08
N ASN A 384 34.69 -15.33 -19.96
CA ASN A 384 33.52 -14.43 -19.90
C ASN A 384 32.25 -15.19 -19.55
N ARG A 385 32.22 -15.72 -18.31
CA ARG A 385 31.11 -16.53 -17.81
C ARG A 385 29.75 -15.79 -17.77
N ARG A 386 29.76 -14.45 -17.67
CA ARG A 386 28.55 -13.65 -17.68
C ARG A 386 27.86 -13.74 -19.04
N VAL A 387 28.62 -13.50 -20.12
CA VAL A 387 28.09 -13.59 -21.49
C VAL A 387 27.72 -15.03 -21.85
N ALA A 388 28.50 -16.02 -21.41
CA ALA A 388 28.17 -17.44 -21.62
C ALA A 388 26.82 -17.83 -21.01
N LYS A 389 26.53 -17.34 -19.78
CA LYS A 389 25.20 -17.53 -19.12
C LYS A 389 24.11 -16.82 -19.91
N LYS A 390 24.37 -15.62 -20.40
CA LYS A 390 23.42 -14.83 -21.17
C LYS A 390 23.05 -15.52 -22.49
N ILE A 391 24.05 -15.98 -23.25
CA ILE A 391 23.83 -16.75 -24.47
C ILE A 391 22.98 -17.99 -24.19
N LYS A 392 23.31 -18.72 -23.12
CA LYS A 392 22.52 -19.89 -22.72
C LYS A 392 21.09 -19.51 -22.40
N TYR A 393 20.86 -18.43 -21.62
CA TYR A 393 19.54 -17.94 -21.28
C TYR A 393 18.72 -17.57 -22.52
N VAL A 394 19.28 -16.81 -23.45
CA VAL A 394 18.61 -16.45 -24.71
C VAL A 394 18.22 -17.69 -25.49
N MET A 395 19.15 -18.63 -25.67
CA MET A 395 18.92 -19.85 -26.45
C MET A 395 17.92 -20.81 -25.81
N ASP A 396 17.94 -20.95 -24.49
CA ASP A 396 17.01 -21.84 -23.76
C ASP A 396 15.55 -21.30 -23.77
N ASN A 397 15.36 -19.98 -23.97
CA ASN A 397 14.03 -19.35 -24.05
C ASN A 397 13.49 -19.21 -25.50
N ARG A 398 14.22 -19.65 -26.50
CA ARG A 398 13.77 -19.62 -27.90
C ARG A 398 13.00 -20.86 -28.30
N LYS A 399 11.98 -20.67 -29.14
CA LYS A 399 11.17 -21.77 -29.69
C LYS A 399 11.68 -22.26 -31.05
N ASP A 400 12.49 -21.46 -31.73
CA ASP A 400 13.01 -21.72 -33.05
C ASP A 400 14.42 -22.39 -33.08
N TRP A 401 15.00 -22.59 -31.88
CA TRP A 401 16.28 -23.30 -31.71
C TRP A 401 16.16 -24.32 -30.56
N ALA A 402 16.79 -25.49 -30.74
CA ALA A 402 16.84 -26.52 -29.72
C ALA A 402 18.27 -26.99 -29.45
N PRO A 403 18.62 -27.38 -28.21
CA PRO A 403 19.91 -27.96 -27.88
C PRO A 403 20.19 -29.19 -28.75
N SER A 404 21.38 -29.23 -29.33
CA SER A 404 21.77 -30.30 -30.26
C SER A 404 23.28 -30.52 -30.24
N HIS A 405 23.70 -31.57 -30.93
CA HIS A 405 25.11 -31.90 -31.15
C HIS A 405 25.37 -32.12 -32.64
N ARG A 406 26.47 -31.57 -33.16
CA ARG A 406 26.89 -31.79 -34.56
C ARG A 406 28.32 -32.33 -34.60
N LYS A 407 28.54 -33.31 -35.46
CA LYS A 407 29.88 -33.88 -35.71
C LYS A 407 30.63 -33.07 -36.74
N PHE A 408 31.84 -32.62 -36.42
CA PHE A 408 32.77 -31.92 -37.26
C PHE A 408 34.05 -32.76 -37.41
N GLY A 409 34.17 -33.56 -38.47
CA GLY A 409 35.25 -34.53 -38.62
C GLY A 409 35.24 -35.56 -37.48
N LYS A 410 36.34 -35.60 -36.68
CA LYS A 410 36.46 -36.52 -35.53
C LYS A 410 35.88 -35.94 -34.20
N ALA A 411 35.56 -34.66 -34.17
CA ALA A 411 35.05 -33.99 -32.95
C ALA A 411 33.54 -33.77 -33.02
N THR A 412 32.85 -33.94 -31.88
CA THR A 412 31.43 -33.60 -31.73
C THR A 412 31.34 -32.31 -30.90
N ARG A 413 30.67 -31.30 -31.45
CA ARG A 413 30.43 -30.04 -30.73
C ARG A 413 28.99 -29.97 -30.24
N ARG A 414 28.80 -29.45 -29.04
CA ARG A 414 27.50 -29.12 -28.46
C ARG A 414 27.09 -27.71 -28.91
N GLY A 415 25.85 -27.53 -29.28
CA GLY A 415 25.29 -26.27 -29.71
C GLY A 415 23.77 -26.32 -29.78
N TYR A 416 23.24 -25.56 -30.69
CA TYR A 416 21.77 -25.45 -30.91
C TYR A 416 21.50 -25.65 -32.41
N ARG A 417 20.38 -26.31 -32.72
CA ARG A 417 19.89 -26.50 -34.08
C ARG A 417 18.59 -25.70 -34.28
N ARG A 418 18.50 -25.02 -35.43
CA ARG A 418 17.28 -24.31 -35.83
C ARG A 418 16.18 -25.33 -36.12
N LEU A 419 14.99 -25.11 -35.52
CA LEU A 419 13.80 -25.89 -35.77
C LEU A 419 13.13 -25.33 -37.04
N GLN A 420 12.62 -26.21 -37.91
CA GLN A 420 11.87 -25.83 -39.11
C GLN A 420 10.44 -25.46 -38.75
#